data_db4bc47fc8091ef9b5844b8e7627d335
#
_entry.id   db4bc47fc8091ef9b5844b8e7627d335
#
_cell.length_a   1.000
_cell.length_b   1.000
_cell.length_c   1.000
_cell.angle_alpha   90.00
_cell.angle_beta   90.00
_cell.angle_gamma   90.00
#
_symmetry.space_group_name_H-M   'P 1'
#
loop_
_entity.id
_entity.type
_entity.pdbx_description
1 polymer ?
#
loop_
_entity_poly.entity_id
_entity_poly.type
_entity_poly.pdbx_seq_one_letter_code
_entity_poly.pdbx_strand_id
1 'polypeptide(L)'
;MARIADTSVEAVKAAADVVEVISGRTQLKRSGARFTGLCPFHDERTPSFSVSPEKGTYYCFGCQRGGDTISFVEETEGVDFVGAIEWLAQRFNVPLEYEQASPEQDAKRRHRERLYAVLDAAASFYERYLWESQAGTDARSYLESRGLGEAVCREYRLGLAARGSTLAHKAGERGFTRQELTGAGLLNRRGNDYFQGRLLFPIADARARVVGFQARRLREDDPLQAKYVNSPEGELFRKGDLLYGLDRARTAIAREERALIVEGNTDVLALRQAGLGPVVASMGTALTDRQLKELSRLTRKLYLCFDADAAGEAATLRGMDLAAGQGFDVRVVALPAGTDPADAAEGFEQRLAKSESYVLYRVRLELDRAPDRQEAFVRAREVLTRFEDSPERQQALRLLADRLDLPRETQAGLAPRRSAAGIAPAVSPKLLEAGDRLERDALAGASAHPELRDLFAELSPDHFDSDLHRRAREHLLEPGEADRDLIQLLAELDARADAEGIDEATTKELLLKLHERRLRRELQTADFERTKELQDELERLRSAATNLV
;
A
#
# COMPACT_ATOMS: atom_id res chain seq x y z
N MET A 1 11.62 21.08 -9.33
CA MET A 1 11.22 22.26 -8.57
C MET A 1 12.32 22.52 -7.54
N ALA A 2 12.66 23.76 -7.26
CA ALA A 2 13.57 24.08 -6.16
C ALA A 2 12.91 23.62 -4.85
N ARG A 3 13.68 23.10 -3.91
CA ARG A 3 13.19 22.72 -2.58
C ARG A 3 12.89 24.02 -1.83
N ILE A 4 11.74 24.13 -1.21
CA ILE A 4 11.45 25.24 -0.31
C ILE A 4 12.35 25.09 0.91
N ALA A 5 13.01 26.15 1.34
CA ALA A 5 13.88 26.15 2.51
C ALA A 5 13.08 25.73 3.76
N ASP A 6 13.68 24.92 4.61
CA ASP A 6 13.02 24.41 5.83
C ASP A 6 12.55 25.57 6.73
N THR A 7 13.31 26.68 6.77
CA THR A 7 12.92 27.92 7.46
C THR A 7 11.62 28.53 6.90
N SER A 8 11.39 28.48 5.60
CA SER A 8 10.15 28.93 4.97
C SER A 8 8.98 27.99 5.27
N VAL A 9 9.23 26.68 5.30
CA VAL A 9 8.21 25.68 5.69
C VAL A 9 7.75 25.93 7.12
N GLU A 10 8.68 26.15 8.05
CA GLU A 10 8.35 26.46 9.46
C GLU A 10 7.63 27.81 9.59
N ALA A 11 8.03 28.82 8.82
CA ALA A 11 7.33 30.11 8.79
C ALA A 11 5.89 29.99 8.29
N VAL A 12 5.65 29.16 7.25
CA VAL A 12 4.30 28.86 6.75
C VAL A 12 3.48 28.11 7.79
N LYS A 13 4.04 27.09 8.42
CA LYS A 13 3.36 26.34 9.51
C LYS A 13 2.96 27.26 10.66
N ALA A 14 3.85 28.16 11.07
CA ALA A 14 3.59 29.11 12.15
C ALA A 14 2.52 30.17 11.80
N ALA A 15 2.44 30.57 10.54
CA ALA A 15 1.50 31.57 10.05
C ALA A 15 0.11 31.01 9.70
N ALA A 16 0.04 29.74 9.32
CA ALA A 16 -1.17 29.11 8.82
C ALA A 16 -2.12 28.71 9.95
N ASP A 17 -3.15 29.51 10.20
CA ASP A 17 -4.21 29.16 11.15
C ASP A 17 -5.07 28.03 10.61
N VAL A 18 -5.03 26.88 11.28
CA VAL A 18 -5.77 25.66 10.88
C VAL A 18 -7.29 25.88 10.87
N VAL A 19 -7.81 26.67 11.82
CA VAL A 19 -9.25 26.95 11.91
C VAL A 19 -9.69 27.84 10.75
N GLU A 20 -8.89 28.84 10.38
CA GLU A 20 -9.16 29.71 9.24
C GLU A 20 -9.14 28.92 7.92
N VAL A 21 -8.14 28.05 7.72
CA VAL A 21 -8.02 27.22 6.52
C VAL A 21 -9.22 26.30 6.38
N ILE A 22 -9.56 25.57 7.44
CA ILE A 22 -10.65 24.58 7.44
C ILE A 22 -12.03 25.25 7.35
N SER A 23 -12.22 26.41 7.97
CA SER A 23 -13.47 27.18 7.92
C SER A 23 -13.86 27.59 6.50
N GLY A 24 -12.91 27.64 5.58
CA GLY A 24 -13.18 27.85 4.16
C GLY A 24 -13.90 26.68 3.47
N ARG A 25 -13.95 25.50 4.09
CA ARG A 25 -14.54 24.27 3.53
C ARG A 25 -15.72 23.74 4.33
N THR A 26 -15.78 23.97 5.64
CA THR A 26 -16.88 23.54 6.50
C THR A 26 -17.12 24.53 7.63
N GLN A 27 -18.36 24.55 8.14
CA GLN A 27 -18.67 25.39 9.28
C GLN A 27 -18.19 24.75 10.58
N LEU A 28 -17.33 25.46 11.29
CA LEU A 28 -16.79 25.04 12.57
C LEU A 28 -17.49 25.77 13.72
N LYS A 29 -17.81 25.02 14.80
CA LYS A 29 -18.34 25.55 16.05
C LYS A 29 -17.35 25.28 17.17
N ARG A 30 -17.12 26.26 18.01
CA ARG A 30 -16.23 26.09 19.18
C ARG A 30 -16.83 25.13 20.20
N SER A 31 -16.03 24.17 20.65
CA SER A 31 -16.39 23.17 21.66
C SER A 31 -15.21 23.06 22.63
N GLY A 32 -15.26 23.78 23.75
CA GLY A 32 -14.15 23.90 24.69
C GLY A 32 -12.90 24.52 24.06
N ALA A 33 -11.78 23.83 24.14
CA ALA A 33 -10.50 24.24 23.54
C ALA A 33 -10.42 23.96 22.02
N ARG A 34 -11.34 23.16 21.48
CA ARG A 34 -11.35 22.70 20.07
C ARG A 34 -12.48 23.34 19.27
N PHE A 35 -12.48 23.05 17.96
CA PHE A 35 -13.59 23.33 17.08
C PHE A 35 -14.13 22.00 16.51
N THR A 36 -15.44 21.92 16.32
CA THR A 36 -16.12 20.76 15.75
C THR A 36 -17.02 21.15 14.59
N GLY A 37 -17.19 20.28 13.61
CA GLY A 37 -18.02 20.52 12.43
C GLY A 37 -18.31 19.23 11.68
N LEU A 38 -18.99 19.37 10.54
CA LEU A 38 -19.18 18.27 9.60
C LEU A 38 -17.88 18.05 8.83
N CYS A 39 -17.54 16.81 8.55
CA CYS A 39 -16.32 16.46 7.85
C CYS A 39 -16.36 16.90 6.36
N PRO A 40 -15.34 17.58 5.84
CA PRO A 40 -15.27 17.95 4.43
C PRO A 40 -14.88 16.78 3.50
N PHE A 41 -14.51 15.62 4.05
CA PHE A 41 -13.98 14.48 3.30
C PHE A 41 -15.01 13.35 3.10
N HIS A 42 -16.13 13.34 3.83
CA HIS A 42 -17.20 12.38 3.67
C HIS A 42 -18.56 12.99 4.06
N ASP A 43 -19.63 12.44 3.54
CA ASP A 43 -20.98 12.91 3.84
C ASP A 43 -21.43 12.38 5.22
N GLU A 44 -21.79 13.31 6.12
CA GLU A 44 -22.32 12.98 7.45
C GLU A 44 -23.39 13.99 7.88
N ARG A 45 -24.22 13.58 8.84
CA ARG A 45 -25.28 14.45 9.41
C ARG A 45 -24.98 14.92 10.83
N THR A 46 -24.10 14.22 11.51
CA THR A 46 -23.68 14.53 12.88
C THR A 46 -22.20 14.94 12.86
N PRO A 47 -21.83 16.04 13.53
CA PRO A 47 -20.44 16.50 13.54
C PRO A 47 -19.50 15.45 14.16
N SER A 48 -18.56 14.96 13.38
CA SER A 48 -17.51 14.05 13.83
C SER A 48 -16.10 14.59 13.57
N PHE A 49 -16.00 15.79 13.00
CA PHE A 49 -14.74 16.42 12.64
C PHE A 49 -14.28 17.38 13.74
N SER A 50 -13.09 17.16 14.26
CA SER A 50 -12.50 17.91 15.39
C SER A 50 -11.22 18.61 14.94
N VAL A 51 -11.05 19.89 15.32
CA VAL A 51 -9.89 20.72 14.98
C VAL A 51 -9.28 21.27 16.25
N SER A 52 -7.98 21.12 16.43
CA SER A 52 -7.17 21.67 17.52
C SER A 52 -6.44 22.93 17.02
N PRO A 53 -6.84 24.14 17.43
CA PRO A 53 -6.13 25.34 17.03
C PRO A 53 -4.74 25.42 17.68
N GLU A 54 -4.57 24.91 18.89
CA GLU A 54 -3.32 24.94 19.62
C GLU A 54 -2.22 24.08 18.96
N LYS A 55 -2.61 22.87 18.51
CA LYS A 55 -1.68 21.93 17.86
C LYS A 55 -1.66 22.03 16.34
N GLY A 56 -2.54 22.83 15.74
CA GLY A 56 -2.63 22.96 14.27
C GLY A 56 -3.08 21.70 13.57
N THR A 57 -3.87 20.83 14.24
CA THR A 57 -4.25 19.51 13.73
C THR A 57 -5.77 19.37 13.60
N TYR A 58 -6.19 18.41 12.77
CA TYR A 58 -7.58 17.99 12.65
C TYR A 58 -7.69 16.47 12.69
N TYR A 59 -8.84 15.96 13.13
CA TYR A 59 -9.18 14.55 13.07
C TYR A 59 -10.69 14.33 12.90
N CYS A 60 -11.07 13.36 12.08
CA CYS A 60 -12.46 12.95 11.89
C CYS A 60 -12.70 11.57 12.50
N PHE A 61 -13.56 11.48 13.50
CA PHE A 61 -13.94 10.20 14.12
C PHE A 61 -14.81 9.33 13.21
N GLY A 62 -15.47 9.90 12.19
CA GLY A 62 -16.31 9.16 11.23
C GLY A 62 -15.47 8.41 10.19
N CYS A 63 -14.61 9.10 9.44
CA CYS A 63 -13.79 8.50 8.39
C CYS A 63 -12.32 8.26 8.77
N GLN A 64 -11.92 8.59 10.01
CA GLN A 64 -10.58 8.41 10.57
C GLN A 64 -9.46 9.18 9.83
N ARG A 65 -9.82 10.18 9.02
CA ARG A 65 -8.85 11.08 8.42
C ARG A 65 -8.39 12.11 9.44
N GLY A 66 -7.09 12.37 9.44
CA GLY A 66 -6.48 13.34 10.33
C GLY A 66 -5.15 13.82 9.78
N GLY A 67 -4.67 14.93 10.32
CA GLY A 67 -3.41 15.53 9.88
C GLY A 67 -3.22 16.94 10.41
N ASP A 68 -2.24 17.63 9.85
CA ASP A 68 -1.97 19.05 10.08
C ASP A 68 -2.60 19.94 8.97
N THR A 69 -2.38 21.26 9.06
CA THR A 69 -2.87 22.23 8.09
C THR A 69 -2.37 21.94 6.67
N ILE A 70 -1.13 21.45 6.52
CA ILE A 70 -0.54 21.13 5.21
C ILE A 70 -1.25 19.92 4.60
N SER A 71 -1.39 18.85 5.36
CA SER A 71 -2.12 17.63 4.95
C SER A 71 -3.56 17.94 4.55
N PHE A 72 -4.21 18.87 5.25
CA PHE A 72 -5.56 19.31 4.89
C PHE A 72 -5.61 19.95 3.50
N VAL A 73 -4.65 20.85 3.20
CA VAL A 73 -4.58 21.52 1.89
C VAL A 73 -4.20 20.50 0.78
N GLU A 74 -3.26 19.58 1.04
CA GLU A 74 -2.94 18.51 0.09
C GLU A 74 -4.18 17.74 -0.35
N GLU A 75 -5.02 17.36 0.61
CA GLU A 75 -6.22 16.54 0.35
C GLU A 75 -7.36 17.34 -0.28
N THR A 76 -7.58 18.58 0.15
CA THR A 76 -8.70 19.40 -0.34
C THR A 76 -8.44 20.10 -1.67
N GLU A 77 -7.19 20.47 -1.94
CA GLU A 77 -6.79 21.13 -3.21
C GLU A 77 -6.21 20.13 -4.23
N GLY A 78 -5.95 18.86 -3.80
CA GLY A 78 -5.39 17.83 -4.69
C GLY A 78 -3.95 18.12 -5.14
N VAL A 79 -3.17 18.80 -4.30
CA VAL A 79 -1.78 19.20 -4.56
C VAL A 79 -0.80 18.34 -3.75
N ASP A 80 0.48 18.35 -4.12
CA ASP A 80 1.54 17.76 -3.33
C ASP A 80 2.02 18.73 -2.21
N PHE A 81 2.92 18.23 -1.34
CA PHE A 81 3.46 19.01 -0.22
C PHE A 81 3.97 20.40 -0.63
N VAL A 82 4.70 20.48 -1.75
CA VAL A 82 5.22 21.77 -2.26
C VAL A 82 4.08 22.69 -2.66
N GLY A 83 3.10 22.17 -3.39
CA GLY A 83 1.90 22.91 -3.78
C GLY A 83 1.08 23.38 -2.59
N ALA A 84 0.96 22.57 -1.52
CA ALA A 84 0.28 22.96 -0.29
C ALA A 84 1.01 24.08 0.44
N ILE A 85 2.34 24.02 0.55
CA ILE A 85 3.14 25.10 1.13
C ILE A 85 3.01 26.39 0.31
N GLU A 86 3.08 26.31 -1.02
CA GLU A 86 2.90 27.48 -1.90
C GLU A 86 1.50 28.10 -1.76
N TRP A 87 0.46 27.27 -1.68
CA TRP A 87 -0.92 27.71 -1.47
C TRP A 87 -1.09 28.43 -0.13
N LEU A 88 -0.57 27.85 0.95
CA LEU A 88 -0.59 28.44 2.29
C LEU A 88 0.24 29.72 2.35
N ALA A 89 1.43 29.73 1.78
CA ALA A 89 2.30 30.90 1.72
C ALA A 89 1.62 32.08 1.01
N GLN A 90 0.93 31.83 -0.10
CA GLN A 90 0.17 32.83 -0.81
C GLN A 90 -1.00 33.36 0.03
N ARG A 91 -1.75 32.46 0.69
CA ARG A 91 -2.91 32.84 1.51
C ARG A 91 -2.54 33.65 2.74
N PHE A 92 -1.45 33.30 3.41
CA PHE A 92 -0.99 33.96 4.63
C PHE A 92 0.13 34.98 4.39
N ASN A 93 0.41 35.28 3.12
CA ASN A 93 1.42 36.27 2.68
C ASN A 93 2.82 36.02 3.30
N VAL A 94 3.23 34.76 3.35
CA VAL A 94 4.57 34.35 3.82
C VAL A 94 5.52 34.29 2.61
N PRO A 95 6.66 35.00 2.63
CA PRO A 95 7.64 34.90 1.55
C PRO A 95 8.32 33.52 1.60
N LEU A 96 8.43 32.85 0.43
CA LEU A 96 9.12 31.59 0.32
C LEU A 96 10.56 31.80 -0.18
N GLU A 97 11.51 31.27 0.56
CA GLU A 97 12.88 31.10 0.11
C GLU A 97 13.05 29.67 -0.44
N TYR A 98 13.72 29.59 -1.57
CA TYR A 98 14.01 28.31 -2.21
C TYR A 98 15.49 27.99 -2.04
N GLU A 99 15.79 26.79 -1.51
CA GLU A 99 17.15 26.32 -1.45
C GLU A 99 17.71 26.18 -2.87
N GLN A 100 18.88 26.74 -3.09
CA GLN A 100 19.63 26.43 -4.30
C GLN A 100 20.09 24.97 -4.18
N ALA A 101 19.50 24.09 -5.00
CA ALA A 101 19.96 22.72 -5.09
C ALA A 101 21.47 22.70 -5.38
N SER A 102 22.20 21.80 -4.72
CA SER A 102 23.61 21.67 -5.03
C SER A 102 23.80 21.39 -6.54
N PRO A 103 24.87 21.85 -7.18
CA PRO A 103 25.12 21.57 -8.59
C PRO A 103 25.02 20.09 -8.96
N GLU A 104 25.36 19.20 -8.03
CA GLU A 104 25.25 17.74 -8.20
C GLU A 104 23.80 17.25 -8.15
N GLN A 105 22.98 17.79 -7.24
CA GLN A 105 21.55 17.46 -7.15
C GLN A 105 20.80 17.94 -8.39
N ASP A 106 21.11 19.15 -8.85
CA ASP A 106 20.55 19.69 -10.08
C ASP A 106 21.00 18.90 -11.32
N ALA A 107 22.23 18.43 -11.37
CA ALA A 107 22.72 17.58 -12.45
C ALA A 107 22.00 16.22 -12.45
N LYS A 108 21.82 15.58 -11.30
CA LYS A 108 21.05 14.32 -11.16
C LYS A 108 19.59 14.51 -11.55
N ARG A 109 18.97 15.60 -11.11
CA ARG A 109 17.57 15.91 -11.49
C ARG A 109 17.44 16.10 -13.00
N ARG A 110 18.29 16.95 -13.62
CA ARG A 110 18.29 17.17 -15.07
C ARG A 110 18.55 15.87 -15.83
N HIS A 111 19.49 15.04 -15.37
CA HIS A 111 19.74 13.73 -15.96
C HIS A 111 18.47 12.86 -15.95
N ARG A 112 17.81 12.77 -14.79
CA ARG A 112 16.58 11.96 -14.64
C ARG A 112 15.43 12.50 -15.51
N GLU A 113 15.25 13.81 -15.59
CA GLU A 113 14.27 14.45 -16.49
C GLU A 113 14.57 14.11 -17.96
N ARG A 114 15.84 14.08 -18.36
CA ARG A 114 16.26 13.67 -19.71
C ARG A 114 15.94 12.20 -19.98
N LEU A 115 16.11 11.31 -19.01
CA LEU A 115 15.73 9.90 -19.14
C LEU A 115 14.19 9.74 -19.32
N TYR A 116 13.37 10.49 -18.57
CA TYR A 116 11.93 10.49 -18.81
C TYR A 116 11.56 11.02 -20.20
N ALA A 117 12.19 12.10 -20.60
CA ALA A 117 11.94 12.71 -21.92
C ALA A 117 12.28 11.75 -23.08
N VAL A 118 13.37 11.01 -23.01
CA VAL A 118 13.74 10.04 -24.05
C VAL A 118 12.83 8.83 -24.06
N LEU A 119 12.37 8.36 -22.88
CA LEU A 119 11.39 7.25 -22.79
C LEU A 119 10.02 7.65 -23.36
N ASP A 120 9.54 8.85 -23.08
CA ASP A 120 8.30 9.36 -23.64
C ASP A 120 8.39 9.57 -25.16
N ALA A 121 9.52 10.11 -25.62
CA ALA A 121 9.79 10.24 -27.06
C ALA A 121 9.86 8.87 -27.76
N ALA A 122 10.44 7.85 -27.12
CA ALA A 122 10.47 6.48 -27.62
C ALA A 122 9.07 5.87 -27.66
N ALA A 123 8.27 6.02 -26.59
CA ALA A 123 6.88 5.55 -26.55
C ALA A 123 6.05 6.17 -27.68
N SER A 124 6.15 7.48 -27.87
CA SER A 124 5.46 8.20 -28.97
C SER A 124 5.94 7.76 -30.35
N PHE A 125 7.23 7.45 -30.51
CA PHE A 125 7.77 6.92 -31.76
C PHE A 125 7.23 5.51 -32.06
N TYR A 126 7.26 4.62 -31.07
CA TYR A 126 6.77 3.23 -31.21
C TYR A 126 5.26 3.19 -31.46
N GLU A 127 4.48 4.05 -30.80
CA GLU A 127 3.04 4.18 -31.00
C GLU A 127 2.72 4.58 -32.43
N ARG A 128 3.34 5.65 -32.94
CA ARG A 128 3.17 6.07 -34.34
C ARG A 128 3.60 4.99 -35.31
N TYR A 129 4.71 4.31 -35.03
CA TYR A 129 5.21 3.24 -35.91
C TYR A 129 4.23 2.07 -35.97
N LEU A 130 3.55 1.73 -34.88
CA LEU A 130 2.48 0.71 -34.84
C LEU A 130 1.29 1.13 -35.69
N TRP A 131 0.82 2.35 -35.56
CA TRP A 131 -0.46 2.77 -36.14
C TRP A 131 -0.36 3.37 -37.55
N GLU A 132 0.71 4.07 -37.85
CA GLU A 132 0.85 4.83 -39.10
C GLU A 132 1.72 4.14 -40.14
N SER A 133 2.56 3.14 -39.76
CA SER A 133 3.42 2.46 -40.71
C SER A 133 2.77 1.20 -41.31
N GLN A 134 3.14 0.86 -42.52
CA GLN A 134 2.78 -0.42 -43.12
C GLN A 134 3.38 -1.60 -42.38
N ALA A 135 4.57 -1.43 -41.76
CA ALA A 135 5.22 -2.46 -40.95
C ALA A 135 4.40 -2.83 -39.70
N GLY A 136 3.47 -1.97 -39.24
CA GLY A 136 2.57 -2.23 -38.13
C GLY A 136 1.41 -3.17 -38.44
N THR A 137 1.17 -3.54 -39.68
CA THR A 137 -0.01 -4.34 -40.08
C THR A 137 -0.09 -5.66 -39.32
N ASP A 138 0.97 -6.45 -39.29
CA ASP A 138 0.99 -7.76 -38.60
C ASP A 138 0.72 -7.60 -37.09
N ALA A 139 1.27 -6.54 -36.50
CA ALA A 139 1.07 -6.25 -35.07
C ALA A 139 -0.38 -5.84 -34.78
N ARG A 140 -1.01 -5.04 -35.66
CA ARG A 140 -2.44 -4.67 -35.53
C ARG A 140 -3.34 -5.88 -35.68
N SER A 141 -3.09 -6.72 -36.72
CA SER A 141 -3.83 -7.99 -36.92
C SER A 141 -3.68 -8.93 -35.71
N TYR A 142 -2.50 -8.97 -35.10
CA TYR A 142 -2.30 -9.72 -33.86
C TYR A 142 -3.19 -9.16 -32.73
N LEU A 143 -3.23 -7.84 -32.52
CA LEU A 143 -4.07 -7.23 -31.49
C LEU A 143 -5.56 -7.51 -31.74
N GLU A 144 -6.02 -7.40 -32.98
CA GLU A 144 -7.39 -7.75 -33.37
C GLU A 144 -7.70 -9.22 -33.09
N SER A 145 -6.78 -10.15 -33.43
CA SER A 145 -6.95 -11.58 -33.15
C SER A 145 -7.03 -11.92 -31.66
N ARG A 146 -6.54 -11.00 -30.79
CA ARG A 146 -6.66 -11.07 -29.34
C ARG A 146 -7.88 -10.30 -28.81
N GLY A 147 -8.76 -9.81 -29.66
CA GLY A 147 -9.95 -9.05 -29.29
C GLY A 147 -9.67 -7.64 -28.77
N LEU A 148 -8.44 -7.11 -28.94
CA LEU A 148 -8.04 -5.80 -28.44
C LEU A 148 -8.27 -4.72 -29.50
N GLY A 149 -9.24 -3.84 -29.24
CA GLY A 149 -9.57 -2.72 -30.11
C GLY A 149 -8.53 -1.60 -30.09
N GLU A 150 -8.52 -0.80 -31.16
CA GLU A 150 -7.57 0.33 -31.30
C GLU A 150 -7.68 1.33 -30.13
N ALA A 151 -8.89 1.60 -29.66
CA ALA A 151 -9.13 2.59 -28.60
C ALA A 151 -8.37 2.27 -27.31
N VAL A 152 -8.50 1.04 -26.79
CA VAL A 152 -7.78 0.61 -25.57
C VAL A 152 -6.27 0.52 -25.82
N CYS A 153 -5.85 0.08 -27.01
CA CYS A 153 -4.43 0.01 -27.34
C CYS A 153 -3.78 1.40 -27.39
N ARG A 154 -4.48 2.41 -27.90
CA ARG A 154 -4.01 3.81 -27.87
C ARG A 154 -4.08 4.42 -26.48
N GLU A 155 -5.12 4.11 -25.71
CA GLU A 155 -5.20 4.52 -24.30
C GLU A 155 -3.94 4.10 -23.53
N TYR A 156 -3.46 2.88 -23.76
CA TYR A 156 -2.24 2.33 -23.13
C TYR A 156 -0.97 2.59 -23.95
N ARG A 157 -1.04 3.41 -25.02
CA ARG A 157 0.10 3.83 -25.86
C ARG A 157 0.89 2.65 -26.41
N LEU A 158 0.24 1.54 -26.78
CA LEU A 158 0.92 0.40 -27.36
C LEU A 158 1.70 0.80 -28.61
N GLY A 159 2.87 0.22 -28.80
CA GLY A 159 3.78 0.56 -29.87
C GLY A 159 4.42 -0.65 -30.53
N LEU A 160 5.07 -0.43 -31.65
CA LEU A 160 5.88 -1.43 -32.35
C LEU A 160 7.32 -0.92 -32.45
N ALA A 161 8.28 -1.72 -32.00
CA ALA A 161 9.68 -1.42 -32.23
C ALA A 161 10.07 -1.65 -33.68
N ALA A 162 10.68 -0.66 -34.30
CA ALA A 162 11.29 -0.82 -35.63
C ALA A 162 12.49 -1.77 -35.56
N ARG A 163 12.91 -2.30 -36.68
CA ARG A 163 14.13 -3.13 -36.77
C ARG A 163 15.38 -2.28 -36.94
N GLY A 164 16.51 -2.82 -36.55
CA GLY A 164 17.81 -2.16 -36.66
C GLY A 164 18.04 -1.11 -35.57
N SER A 165 18.62 0.03 -35.93
CA SER A 165 18.93 1.15 -35.03
C SER A 165 18.08 2.38 -35.34
N THR A 166 16.84 2.19 -35.73
CA THR A 166 15.92 3.25 -36.18
C THR A 166 15.58 4.23 -35.04
N LEU A 167 15.30 3.72 -33.83
CA LEU A 167 15.05 4.57 -32.67
C LEU A 167 16.27 5.41 -32.31
N ALA A 168 17.46 4.78 -32.25
CA ALA A 168 18.70 5.46 -31.91
C ALA A 168 18.97 6.63 -32.87
N HIS A 169 18.75 6.43 -34.17
CA HIS A 169 18.90 7.48 -35.18
C HIS A 169 17.90 8.61 -34.97
N LYS A 170 16.63 8.29 -34.85
CA LYS A 170 15.56 9.27 -34.66
C LYS A 170 15.67 10.05 -33.34
N ALA A 171 16.13 9.41 -32.27
CA ALA A 171 16.40 10.07 -31.00
C ALA A 171 17.59 11.05 -31.11
N GLY A 172 18.65 10.64 -31.84
CA GLY A 172 19.79 11.52 -32.13
C GLY A 172 19.39 12.79 -32.88
N GLU A 173 18.50 12.69 -33.90
CA GLU A 173 17.94 13.86 -34.59
C GLU A 173 17.19 14.83 -33.66
N ARG A 174 16.70 14.33 -32.51
CA ARG A 174 16.01 15.13 -31.47
C ARG A 174 16.94 15.61 -30.35
N GLY A 175 18.24 15.41 -30.48
CA GLY A 175 19.25 15.84 -29.51
C GLY A 175 19.36 14.98 -28.28
N PHE A 176 18.93 13.70 -28.34
CA PHE A 176 19.20 12.73 -27.28
C PHE A 176 20.54 12.04 -27.52
N THR A 177 21.32 11.92 -26.46
CA THR A 177 22.62 11.29 -26.51
C THR A 177 22.53 9.77 -26.42
N ARG A 178 23.56 9.09 -26.89
CA ARG A 178 23.67 7.64 -26.75
C ARG A 178 23.71 7.19 -25.27
N GLN A 179 24.29 8.02 -24.40
CA GLN A 179 24.34 7.75 -22.96
C GLN A 179 22.93 7.79 -22.33
N GLU A 180 22.10 8.76 -22.69
CA GLU A 180 20.70 8.85 -22.25
C GLU A 180 19.88 7.64 -22.74
N LEU A 181 20.02 7.25 -23.99
CA LEU A 181 19.38 6.06 -24.55
C LEU A 181 19.80 4.77 -23.82
N THR A 182 21.08 4.64 -23.49
CA THR A 182 21.61 3.49 -22.74
C THR A 182 21.08 3.50 -21.31
N GLY A 183 21.12 4.65 -20.62
CA GLY A 183 20.60 4.83 -19.27
C GLY A 183 19.08 4.56 -19.15
N ALA A 184 18.33 4.86 -20.23
CA ALA A 184 16.91 4.56 -20.35
C ALA A 184 16.62 3.09 -20.75
N GLY A 185 17.64 2.24 -20.95
CA GLY A 185 17.46 0.84 -21.34
C GLY A 185 16.95 0.64 -22.77
N LEU A 186 17.13 1.63 -23.65
CA LEU A 186 16.66 1.59 -25.04
C LEU A 186 17.71 1.03 -26.00
N LEU A 187 18.97 0.93 -25.58
CA LEU A 187 20.06 0.33 -26.34
C LEU A 187 20.60 -0.92 -25.68
N ASN A 188 20.99 -1.90 -26.50
CA ASN A 188 21.72 -3.07 -26.05
C ASN A 188 23.23 -2.77 -25.90
N ARG A 189 24.01 -3.73 -25.37
CA ARG A 189 25.46 -3.57 -25.14
C ARG A 189 26.25 -3.25 -26.41
N ARG A 190 25.74 -3.60 -27.61
CA ARG A 190 26.35 -3.30 -28.90
C ARG A 190 25.97 -1.90 -29.41
N GLY A 191 25.04 -1.21 -28.70
CA GLY A 191 24.55 0.11 -29.03
C GLY A 191 23.50 0.14 -30.14
N ASN A 192 22.88 -0.98 -30.44
CA ASN A 192 21.69 -1.07 -31.30
C ASN A 192 20.44 -0.95 -30.44
N ASP A 193 19.30 -0.67 -31.07
CA ASP A 193 18.00 -0.64 -30.40
C ASP A 193 17.77 -1.95 -29.64
N TYR A 194 17.37 -1.84 -28.34
CA TYR A 194 17.18 -3.01 -27.48
C TYR A 194 16.00 -3.85 -27.92
N PHE A 195 14.87 -3.18 -28.20
CA PHE A 195 13.68 -3.82 -28.73
C PHE A 195 13.67 -3.74 -30.26
N GLN A 196 13.49 -4.85 -30.92
CA GLN A 196 13.47 -4.91 -32.38
C GLN A 196 12.31 -5.79 -32.87
N GLY A 197 11.40 -5.23 -33.64
CA GLY A 197 10.27 -5.95 -34.23
C GLY A 197 9.28 -6.52 -33.23
N ARG A 198 9.26 -6.02 -32.00
CA ARG A 198 8.38 -6.46 -30.91
C ARG A 198 7.25 -5.48 -30.66
N LEU A 199 6.10 -6.01 -30.26
CA LEU A 199 4.99 -5.23 -29.73
C LEU A 199 5.34 -4.75 -28.32
N LEU A 200 5.19 -3.44 -28.07
CA LEU A 200 5.60 -2.78 -26.84
C LEU A 200 4.41 -2.34 -26.02
N PHE A 201 4.51 -2.59 -24.73
CA PHE A 201 3.60 -2.15 -23.68
C PHE A 201 4.38 -1.17 -22.80
N PRO A 202 4.16 0.16 -22.92
CA PRO A 202 4.78 1.13 -22.06
C PRO A 202 4.37 0.91 -20.61
N ILE A 203 5.33 0.98 -19.70
CA ILE A 203 5.12 0.86 -18.26
C ILE A 203 5.34 2.24 -17.66
N ALA A 204 4.37 2.71 -16.90
CA ALA A 204 4.39 4.03 -16.29
C ALA A 204 4.54 3.97 -14.76
N ASP A 205 5.13 5.03 -14.21
CA ASP A 205 5.15 5.26 -12.75
C ASP A 205 3.79 5.82 -12.27
N ALA A 206 3.66 6.03 -10.96
CA ALA A 206 2.46 6.57 -10.32
C ALA A 206 2.04 7.98 -10.83
N ARG A 207 2.94 8.70 -11.53
CA ARG A 207 2.69 10.00 -12.16
C ARG A 207 2.41 9.90 -13.65
N ALA A 208 2.11 8.70 -14.15
CA ALA A 208 1.87 8.39 -15.56
C ALA A 208 3.06 8.68 -16.50
N ARG A 209 4.30 8.76 -15.97
CA ARG A 209 5.51 8.91 -16.79
C ARG A 209 6.03 7.55 -17.21
N VAL A 210 6.34 7.38 -18.47
CA VAL A 210 6.92 6.12 -18.97
C VAL A 210 8.31 5.90 -18.34
N VAL A 211 8.49 4.75 -17.69
CA VAL A 211 9.73 4.36 -17.03
C VAL A 211 10.42 3.17 -17.72
N GLY A 212 9.73 2.49 -18.62
CA GLY A 212 10.24 1.37 -19.37
C GLY A 212 9.18 0.70 -20.23
N PHE A 213 9.48 -0.48 -20.72
CA PHE A 213 8.60 -1.23 -21.59
C PHE A 213 8.64 -2.72 -21.28
N GLN A 214 7.51 -3.39 -21.44
CA GLN A 214 7.49 -4.82 -21.70
C GLN A 214 7.28 -5.04 -23.20
N ALA A 215 8.01 -5.98 -23.78
CA ALA A 215 8.03 -6.22 -25.22
C ALA A 215 7.65 -7.68 -25.54
N ARG A 216 6.57 -7.88 -26.31
CA ARG A 216 6.11 -9.19 -26.75
C ARG A 216 6.70 -9.56 -28.11
N ARG A 217 7.19 -10.78 -28.23
CA ARG A 217 7.62 -11.36 -29.50
C ARG A 217 6.42 -11.57 -30.42
N LEU A 218 6.53 -11.10 -31.66
CA LEU A 218 5.53 -11.31 -32.72
C LEU A 218 5.97 -12.35 -33.76
N ARG A 219 7.28 -12.64 -33.86
CA ARG A 219 7.88 -13.45 -34.89
C ARG A 219 8.76 -14.54 -34.30
N GLU A 220 8.85 -15.67 -35.02
CA GLU A 220 9.66 -16.80 -34.61
C GLU A 220 11.16 -16.57 -34.83
N ASP A 221 11.54 -15.74 -35.80
CA ASP A 221 12.92 -15.36 -36.11
C ASP A 221 13.54 -14.30 -35.19
N ASP A 222 12.87 -13.97 -34.06
CA ASP A 222 13.37 -13.04 -33.09
C ASP A 222 14.60 -13.63 -32.36
N PRO A 223 15.74 -12.91 -32.33
CA PRO A 223 16.96 -13.40 -31.70
C PRO A 223 16.80 -13.62 -30.18
N LEU A 224 15.88 -12.90 -29.54
CA LEU A 224 15.52 -13.12 -28.14
C LEU A 224 14.36 -14.11 -28.08
N GLN A 225 14.63 -15.38 -27.77
CA GLN A 225 13.64 -16.46 -27.79
C GLN A 225 12.48 -16.29 -26.79
N ALA A 226 12.65 -15.47 -25.75
CA ALA A 226 11.62 -15.23 -24.74
C ALA A 226 10.37 -14.58 -25.34
N LYS A 227 9.20 -15.09 -24.98
CA LYS A 227 7.87 -14.57 -25.40
C LYS A 227 7.72 -13.10 -24.98
N TYR A 228 8.15 -12.75 -23.78
CA TYR A 228 8.21 -11.38 -23.25
C TYR A 228 9.60 -11.04 -22.74
N VAL A 229 10.03 -9.81 -22.98
CA VAL A 229 11.22 -9.20 -22.39
C VAL A 229 10.85 -7.84 -21.83
N ASN A 230 11.49 -7.45 -20.72
CA ASN A 230 11.30 -6.14 -20.12
C ASN A 230 12.49 -5.23 -20.43
N SER A 231 12.33 -3.92 -20.21
CA SER A 231 13.47 -3.01 -20.08
C SER A 231 14.47 -3.57 -19.08
N PRO A 232 15.77 -3.36 -19.29
CA PRO A 232 16.78 -3.69 -18.28
C PRO A 232 16.52 -2.92 -16.98
N GLU A 233 16.83 -3.55 -15.84
CA GLU A 233 16.84 -2.86 -14.55
C GLU A 233 17.77 -1.64 -14.60
N GLY A 234 17.34 -0.51 -14.06
CA GLY A 234 18.05 0.75 -14.16
C GLY A 234 17.58 1.81 -13.17
N GLU A 235 17.96 3.04 -13.45
CA GLU A 235 17.62 4.17 -12.56
C GLU A 235 16.11 4.42 -12.46
N LEU A 236 15.38 4.30 -13.58
CA LEU A 236 13.94 4.55 -13.62
C LEU A 236 13.10 3.28 -13.60
N PHE A 237 13.63 2.16 -14.08
CA PHE A 237 12.90 0.91 -14.21
C PHE A 237 13.37 -0.13 -13.21
N ARG A 238 12.47 -0.56 -12.34
CA ARG A 238 12.62 -1.72 -11.47
C ARG A 238 11.33 -2.52 -11.52
N LYS A 239 11.39 -3.67 -12.18
CA LYS A 239 10.20 -4.50 -12.44
C LYS A 239 9.42 -4.84 -11.16
N GLY A 240 10.13 -5.19 -10.09
CA GLY A 240 9.53 -5.53 -8.81
C GLY A 240 8.82 -4.37 -8.08
N ASP A 241 9.01 -3.13 -8.53
CA ASP A 241 8.39 -1.96 -7.91
C ASP A 241 7.12 -1.50 -8.66
N LEU A 242 6.83 -2.09 -9.83
CA LEU A 242 5.84 -1.59 -10.77
C LEU A 242 4.69 -2.59 -10.98
N LEU A 243 3.49 -2.06 -11.15
CA LEU A 243 2.31 -2.78 -11.63
C LEU A 243 1.86 -2.15 -12.93
N TYR A 244 1.69 -2.95 -13.98
CA TYR A 244 1.22 -2.46 -15.27
C TYR A 244 -0.20 -1.92 -15.17
N GLY A 245 -0.44 -0.74 -15.69
CA GLY A 245 -1.75 -0.09 -15.71
C GLY A 245 -2.14 0.61 -14.40
N LEU A 246 -1.29 0.60 -13.37
CA LEU A 246 -1.61 1.24 -12.08
C LEU A 246 -1.84 2.75 -12.22
N ASP A 247 -1.08 3.43 -13.08
CA ASP A 247 -1.24 4.85 -13.39
C ASP A 247 -2.67 5.20 -13.83
N ARG A 248 -3.33 4.30 -14.57
CA ARG A 248 -4.70 4.46 -15.09
C ARG A 248 -5.77 3.93 -14.16
N ALA A 249 -5.43 2.90 -13.38
CA ALA A 249 -6.36 2.23 -12.48
C ALA A 249 -6.54 2.95 -11.13
N ARG A 250 -5.58 3.79 -10.68
CA ARG A 250 -5.54 4.40 -9.33
C ARG A 250 -6.87 5.02 -8.90
N THR A 251 -7.46 5.87 -9.73
CA THR A 251 -8.74 6.55 -9.41
C THR A 251 -9.88 5.55 -9.26
N ALA A 252 -9.94 4.53 -10.14
CA ALA A 252 -10.97 3.50 -10.05
C ALA A 252 -10.75 2.61 -8.81
N ILE A 253 -9.51 2.23 -8.50
CA ILE A 253 -9.16 1.45 -7.30
C ILE A 253 -9.59 2.18 -6.03
N ALA A 254 -9.25 3.47 -5.91
CA ALA A 254 -9.59 4.27 -4.74
C ALA A 254 -11.12 4.47 -4.60
N ARG A 255 -11.82 4.73 -5.72
CA ARG A 255 -13.27 4.93 -5.74
C ARG A 255 -14.05 3.65 -5.42
N GLU A 256 -13.60 2.52 -5.94
CA GLU A 256 -14.28 1.22 -5.80
C GLU A 256 -13.76 0.41 -4.61
N GLU A 257 -12.75 0.94 -3.91
CA GLU A 257 -12.10 0.33 -2.75
C GLU A 257 -11.65 -1.13 -2.97
N ARG A 258 -11.26 -1.44 -4.23
CA ARG A 258 -10.81 -2.78 -4.64
C ARG A 258 -9.78 -2.69 -5.75
N ALA A 259 -8.89 -3.68 -5.86
CA ALA A 259 -8.00 -3.85 -6.99
C ALA A 259 -8.07 -5.30 -7.49
N LEU A 260 -8.13 -5.47 -8.82
CA LEU A 260 -7.96 -6.76 -9.48
C LEU A 260 -6.53 -6.85 -10.01
N ILE A 261 -5.83 -7.91 -9.64
CA ILE A 261 -4.47 -8.20 -10.10
C ILE A 261 -4.52 -9.42 -11.00
N VAL A 262 -4.04 -9.27 -12.23
CA VAL A 262 -3.90 -10.31 -13.24
C VAL A 262 -2.42 -10.52 -13.59
N GLU A 263 -2.08 -11.52 -14.41
CA GLU A 263 -0.69 -11.80 -14.77
C GLU A 263 -0.18 -10.92 -15.91
N GLY A 264 -0.96 -10.77 -16.95
CA GLY A 264 -0.52 -10.21 -18.22
C GLY A 264 -1.06 -8.83 -18.54
N ASN A 265 -0.29 -8.10 -19.36
CA ASN A 265 -0.71 -6.79 -19.85
C ASN A 265 -1.92 -6.87 -20.76
N THR A 266 -2.03 -7.95 -21.56
CA THR A 266 -3.17 -8.20 -22.45
C THR A 266 -4.46 -8.39 -21.68
N ASP A 267 -4.38 -9.00 -20.49
CA ASP A 267 -5.54 -9.21 -19.61
C ASP A 267 -6.05 -7.87 -19.07
N VAL A 268 -5.12 -6.99 -18.67
CA VAL A 268 -5.48 -5.62 -18.24
C VAL A 268 -6.22 -4.89 -19.37
N LEU A 269 -5.72 -4.95 -20.61
CA LEU A 269 -6.35 -4.26 -21.73
C LEU A 269 -7.74 -4.83 -22.03
N ALA A 270 -7.89 -6.15 -22.06
CA ALA A 270 -9.16 -6.80 -22.35
C ALA A 270 -10.21 -6.48 -21.28
N LEU A 271 -9.85 -6.57 -20.01
CA LEU A 271 -10.73 -6.25 -18.89
C LEU A 271 -11.08 -4.76 -18.86
N ARG A 272 -10.11 -3.89 -19.16
CA ARG A 272 -10.34 -2.44 -19.28
C ARG A 272 -11.31 -2.12 -20.41
N GLN A 273 -11.16 -2.76 -21.56
CA GLN A 273 -12.06 -2.64 -22.71
C GLN A 273 -13.48 -3.13 -22.37
N ALA A 274 -13.60 -4.16 -21.53
CA ALA A 274 -14.88 -4.63 -21.01
C ALA A 274 -15.49 -3.74 -19.92
N GLY A 275 -14.84 -2.61 -19.57
CA GLY A 275 -15.33 -1.61 -18.62
C GLY A 275 -14.84 -1.77 -17.19
N LEU A 276 -13.93 -2.73 -16.91
CA LEU A 276 -13.39 -2.92 -15.57
C LEU A 276 -12.24 -1.92 -15.31
N GLY A 277 -12.49 -0.95 -14.40
CA GLY A 277 -11.54 0.13 -14.11
C GLY A 277 -10.38 -0.27 -13.18
N PRO A 278 -10.61 -0.97 -12.06
CA PRO A 278 -9.60 -1.22 -11.03
C PRO A 278 -8.73 -2.45 -11.31
N VAL A 279 -8.12 -2.55 -12.51
CA VAL A 279 -7.32 -3.71 -12.95
C VAL A 279 -5.88 -3.35 -13.23
N VAL A 280 -4.94 -4.18 -12.73
CA VAL A 280 -3.49 -4.05 -12.89
C VAL A 280 -2.84 -5.41 -13.13
N ALA A 281 -1.61 -5.44 -13.68
CA ALA A 281 -0.87 -6.71 -13.84
C ALA A 281 0.48 -6.71 -13.14
N SER A 282 0.86 -7.90 -12.64
CA SER A 282 2.18 -8.18 -12.03
C SER A 282 3.28 -8.44 -13.08
N MET A 283 2.92 -8.57 -14.35
CA MET A 283 3.84 -8.78 -15.49
C MET A 283 4.69 -10.06 -15.38
N GLY A 284 4.12 -11.16 -14.87
CA GLY A 284 4.81 -12.45 -14.73
C GLY A 284 5.86 -12.46 -13.61
N THR A 285 5.57 -11.81 -12.49
CA THR A 285 6.31 -11.91 -11.22
C THR A 285 5.35 -12.14 -10.07
N ALA A 286 5.84 -12.79 -9.00
CA ALA A 286 5.11 -12.77 -7.73
C ALA A 286 4.94 -11.34 -7.24
N LEU A 287 3.86 -11.08 -6.50
CA LEU A 287 3.68 -9.79 -5.83
C LEU A 287 4.82 -9.51 -4.85
N THR A 288 5.23 -8.26 -4.79
CA THR A 288 6.31 -7.79 -3.92
C THR A 288 5.77 -6.87 -2.82
N ASP A 289 6.56 -6.70 -1.75
CA ASP A 289 6.23 -5.75 -0.67
C ASP A 289 6.01 -4.32 -1.19
N ARG A 290 6.80 -3.88 -2.17
CA ARG A 290 6.67 -2.53 -2.74
C ARG A 290 5.39 -2.36 -3.54
N GLN A 291 5.03 -3.35 -4.37
CA GLN A 291 3.77 -3.34 -5.10
C GLN A 291 2.57 -3.32 -4.15
N LEU A 292 2.60 -4.13 -3.09
CA LEU A 292 1.57 -4.16 -2.06
C LEU A 292 1.51 -2.85 -1.28
N LYS A 293 2.65 -2.25 -0.95
CA LYS A 293 2.70 -0.93 -0.30
C LYS A 293 2.07 0.18 -1.17
N GLU A 294 2.26 0.16 -2.48
CA GLU A 294 1.57 1.11 -3.38
C GLU A 294 0.05 0.87 -3.42
N LEU A 295 -0.38 -0.39 -3.47
CA LEU A 295 -1.81 -0.73 -3.45
C LEU A 295 -2.47 -0.42 -2.10
N SER A 296 -1.76 -0.59 -0.97
CA SER A 296 -2.30 -0.35 0.36
C SER A 296 -2.71 1.11 0.62
N ARG A 297 -2.15 2.04 -0.15
CA ARG A 297 -2.53 3.46 -0.13
C ARG A 297 -3.86 3.74 -0.84
N LEU A 298 -4.36 2.79 -1.61
CA LEU A 298 -5.54 2.93 -2.45
C LEU A 298 -6.68 2.03 -1.98
N THR A 299 -6.37 0.80 -1.54
CA THR A 299 -7.34 -0.18 -1.07
C THR A 299 -6.69 -1.25 -0.20
N ARG A 300 -7.50 -1.91 0.64
CA ARG A 300 -7.12 -3.13 1.36
C ARG A 300 -7.75 -4.39 0.78
N LYS A 301 -8.57 -4.28 -0.28
CA LYS A 301 -9.27 -5.40 -0.88
C LYS A 301 -8.66 -5.77 -2.23
N LEU A 302 -8.09 -6.96 -2.33
CA LEU A 302 -7.44 -7.47 -3.52
C LEU A 302 -8.19 -8.68 -4.08
N TYR A 303 -8.49 -8.63 -5.37
CA TYR A 303 -8.92 -9.77 -6.16
C TYR A 303 -7.75 -10.25 -6.99
N LEU A 304 -7.45 -11.53 -6.92
CA LEU A 304 -6.34 -12.15 -7.65
C LEU A 304 -6.92 -13.13 -8.67
N CYS A 305 -6.57 -12.94 -9.92
CA CYS A 305 -6.96 -13.81 -11.02
C CYS A 305 -5.72 -14.18 -11.83
N PHE A 306 -5.20 -15.37 -11.58
CA PHE A 306 -4.01 -15.89 -12.22
C PHE A 306 -4.34 -17.15 -13.01
N ASP A 307 -3.52 -17.43 -14.04
CA ASP A 307 -3.65 -18.63 -14.86
C ASP A 307 -3.42 -19.89 -14.01
N ALA A 308 -4.17 -20.94 -14.30
CA ALA A 308 -4.14 -22.18 -13.53
C ALA A 308 -2.95 -23.09 -13.90
N ASP A 309 -1.85 -22.56 -14.46
CA ASP A 309 -0.71 -23.37 -14.85
C ASP A 309 0.27 -23.61 -13.68
N ALA A 310 0.86 -24.81 -13.64
CA ALA A 310 1.66 -25.29 -12.49
C ALA A 310 2.98 -24.52 -12.26
N ALA A 311 3.51 -23.80 -13.26
CA ALA A 311 4.82 -23.16 -13.16
C ALA A 311 4.78 -21.80 -12.42
N GLY A 312 3.68 -21.07 -12.54
CA GLY A 312 3.43 -19.77 -11.86
C GLY A 312 2.86 -19.91 -10.45
N GLU A 313 2.26 -21.06 -10.14
CA GLU A 313 1.42 -21.25 -8.97
C GLU A 313 2.14 -21.06 -7.63
N ALA A 314 3.35 -21.59 -7.45
CA ALA A 314 4.11 -21.41 -6.21
C ALA A 314 4.51 -19.95 -5.97
N ALA A 315 4.79 -19.19 -7.05
CA ALA A 315 5.08 -17.76 -6.97
C ALA A 315 3.80 -16.97 -6.64
N THR A 316 2.69 -17.35 -7.25
CA THR A 316 1.36 -16.79 -7.01
C THR A 316 0.93 -16.99 -5.56
N LEU A 317 1.05 -18.21 -5.03
CA LEU A 317 0.72 -18.51 -3.63
C LEU A 317 1.57 -17.72 -2.64
N ARG A 318 2.88 -17.57 -2.90
CA ARG A 318 3.74 -16.70 -2.06
C ARG A 318 3.29 -15.24 -2.09
N GLY A 319 2.90 -14.73 -3.26
CA GLY A 319 2.36 -13.37 -3.37
C GLY A 319 1.05 -13.18 -2.62
N MET A 320 0.18 -14.20 -2.63
CA MET A 320 -1.07 -14.21 -1.87
C MET A 320 -0.80 -14.27 -0.35
N ASP A 321 0.11 -15.15 0.10
CA ASP A 321 0.54 -15.23 1.51
C ASP A 321 1.10 -13.90 1.99
N LEU A 322 1.92 -13.25 1.17
CA LEU A 322 2.50 -11.93 1.46
C LEU A 322 1.41 -10.86 1.62
N ALA A 323 0.45 -10.80 0.69
CA ALA A 323 -0.65 -9.84 0.75
C ALA A 323 -1.53 -10.06 1.99
N ALA A 324 -1.91 -11.31 2.28
CA ALA A 324 -2.68 -11.66 3.47
C ALA A 324 -1.93 -11.31 4.76
N GLY A 325 -0.60 -11.57 4.82
CA GLY A 325 0.25 -11.21 5.94
C GLY A 325 0.40 -9.70 6.19
N GLN A 326 0.16 -8.86 5.16
CA GLN A 326 0.13 -7.41 5.25
C GLN A 326 -1.28 -6.83 5.53
N GLY A 327 -2.24 -7.68 5.88
CA GLY A 327 -3.60 -7.26 6.26
C GLY A 327 -4.51 -6.88 5.09
N PHE A 328 -4.26 -7.42 3.89
CA PHE A 328 -5.21 -7.32 2.80
C PHE A 328 -6.33 -8.36 2.90
N ASP A 329 -7.57 -7.97 2.58
CA ASP A 329 -8.65 -8.90 2.24
C ASP A 329 -8.39 -9.46 0.84
N VAL A 330 -7.82 -10.68 0.79
CA VAL A 330 -7.44 -11.33 -0.46
C VAL A 330 -8.54 -12.29 -0.90
N ARG A 331 -9.02 -12.09 -2.11
CA ARG A 331 -10.02 -12.95 -2.76
C ARG A 331 -9.47 -13.52 -4.06
N VAL A 332 -9.83 -14.74 -4.36
CA VAL A 332 -9.35 -15.45 -5.55
C VAL A 332 -10.50 -15.62 -6.54
N VAL A 333 -10.27 -15.21 -7.78
CA VAL A 333 -11.21 -15.36 -8.89
C VAL A 333 -10.80 -16.58 -9.70
N ALA A 334 -11.58 -17.64 -9.61
CA ALA A 334 -11.34 -18.84 -10.39
C ALA A 334 -11.85 -18.68 -11.83
N LEU A 335 -11.04 -19.08 -12.78
CA LEU A 335 -11.41 -19.19 -14.19
C LEU A 335 -11.60 -20.67 -14.58
N PRO A 336 -12.41 -20.95 -15.61
CA PRO A 336 -12.46 -22.29 -16.20
C PRO A 336 -11.07 -22.72 -16.69
N ALA A 337 -10.78 -24.01 -16.61
CA ALA A 337 -9.50 -24.55 -17.06
C ALA A 337 -9.22 -24.18 -18.54
N GLY A 338 -8.01 -23.65 -18.80
CA GLY A 338 -7.57 -23.28 -20.14
C GLY A 338 -8.09 -21.91 -20.64
N THR A 339 -8.77 -21.13 -19.79
CA THR A 339 -9.16 -19.75 -20.12
C THR A 339 -8.27 -18.75 -19.37
N ASP A 340 -7.89 -17.67 -20.04
CA ASP A 340 -7.22 -16.53 -19.42
C ASP A 340 -8.23 -15.41 -19.07
N PRO A 341 -7.84 -14.40 -18.25
CA PRO A 341 -8.74 -13.29 -17.91
C PRO A 341 -9.24 -12.51 -19.13
N ALA A 342 -8.47 -12.44 -20.22
CA ALA A 342 -8.87 -11.76 -21.43
C ALA A 342 -10.01 -12.51 -22.15
N ASP A 343 -9.95 -13.85 -22.21
CA ASP A 343 -11.02 -14.69 -22.78
C ASP A 343 -12.31 -14.62 -21.95
N ALA A 344 -12.19 -14.34 -20.65
CA ALA A 344 -13.30 -14.27 -19.70
C ALA A 344 -13.78 -12.83 -19.41
N ALA A 345 -13.32 -11.83 -20.16
CA ALA A 345 -13.52 -10.42 -19.84
C ALA A 345 -15.00 -9.99 -19.81
N GLU A 346 -15.85 -10.60 -20.66
CA GLU A 346 -17.28 -10.34 -20.64
C GLU A 346 -17.93 -10.88 -19.34
N GLY A 347 -18.69 -10.04 -18.65
CA GLY A 347 -19.36 -10.40 -17.40
C GLY A 347 -18.42 -10.64 -16.22
N PHE A 348 -17.18 -10.12 -16.24
CA PHE A 348 -16.17 -10.35 -15.20
C PHE A 348 -16.61 -9.90 -13.80
N GLU A 349 -17.44 -8.86 -13.69
CA GLU A 349 -18.04 -8.43 -12.41
C GLU A 349 -18.80 -9.55 -11.70
N GLN A 350 -19.52 -10.41 -12.44
CA GLN A 350 -20.21 -11.55 -11.85
C GLN A 350 -19.23 -12.60 -11.28
N ARG A 351 -18.03 -12.69 -11.87
CA ARG A 351 -16.96 -13.57 -11.38
C ARG A 351 -16.31 -13.00 -10.12
N LEU A 352 -16.10 -11.68 -10.06
CA LEU A 352 -15.65 -10.99 -8.84
C LEU A 352 -16.63 -11.23 -7.69
N ALA A 353 -17.93 -11.16 -7.94
CA ALA A 353 -18.95 -11.43 -6.94
C ALA A 353 -18.93 -12.89 -6.42
N LYS A 354 -18.49 -13.84 -7.24
CA LYS A 354 -18.36 -15.28 -6.89
C LYS A 354 -16.97 -15.67 -6.39
N SER A 355 -16.06 -14.71 -6.21
CA SER A 355 -14.69 -14.96 -5.76
C SER A 355 -14.68 -15.63 -4.38
N GLU A 356 -13.73 -16.51 -4.18
CA GLU A 356 -13.49 -17.18 -2.90
C GLU A 356 -12.56 -16.36 -2.01
N SER A 357 -12.72 -16.47 -0.68
CA SER A 357 -11.68 -15.97 0.24
C SER A 357 -10.39 -16.77 0.08
N TYR A 358 -9.25 -16.14 0.35
CA TYR A 358 -7.95 -16.78 0.19
C TYR A 358 -7.82 -18.07 1.03
N VAL A 359 -8.30 -18.06 2.27
CA VAL A 359 -8.24 -19.25 3.15
C VAL A 359 -9.06 -20.41 2.59
N LEU A 360 -10.24 -20.14 2.05
CA LEU A 360 -11.10 -21.17 1.43
C LEU A 360 -10.42 -21.77 0.20
N TYR A 361 -9.89 -20.89 -0.67
CA TYR A 361 -9.11 -21.30 -1.85
C TYR A 361 -7.93 -22.20 -1.48
N ARG A 362 -7.12 -21.82 -0.47
CA ARG A 362 -5.96 -22.58 -0.01
C ARG A 362 -6.34 -23.96 0.51
N VAL A 363 -7.38 -24.05 1.34
CA VAL A 363 -7.84 -25.34 1.86
C VAL A 363 -8.32 -26.23 0.72
N ARG A 364 -9.13 -25.70 -0.21
CA ARG A 364 -9.59 -26.46 -1.38
C ARG A 364 -8.42 -26.97 -2.23
N LEU A 365 -7.43 -26.14 -2.47
CA LEU A 365 -6.24 -26.48 -3.25
C LEU A 365 -5.46 -27.64 -2.63
N GLU A 366 -5.25 -27.63 -1.31
CA GLU A 366 -4.55 -28.72 -0.60
C GLU A 366 -5.37 -30.03 -0.60
N LEU A 367 -6.70 -29.92 -0.51
CA LEU A 367 -7.59 -31.08 -0.62
C LEU A 367 -7.58 -31.71 -2.02
N ASP A 368 -7.50 -30.90 -3.07
CA ASP A 368 -7.52 -31.38 -4.46
C ASP A 368 -6.17 -31.98 -4.88
N ARG A 369 -5.07 -31.64 -4.21
CA ARG A 369 -3.69 -32.07 -4.55
C ARG A 369 -3.13 -33.21 -3.72
N ALA A 370 -3.71 -33.43 -2.57
CA ALA A 370 -3.19 -34.47 -1.70
C ALA A 370 -3.41 -35.87 -2.33
N PRO A 371 -2.40 -36.72 -2.26
CA PRO A 371 -2.47 -38.09 -2.83
C PRO A 371 -3.45 -38.97 -2.08
N ASP A 372 -3.69 -38.68 -0.82
CA ASP A 372 -4.60 -39.47 0.04
C ASP A 372 -5.30 -38.60 1.09
N ARG A 373 -6.28 -39.20 1.76
CA ARG A 373 -7.12 -38.54 2.77
C ARG A 373 -6.33 -38.04 3.98
N GLN A 374 -5.31 -38.76 4.41
CA GLN A 374 -4.49 -38.42 5.57
C GLN A 374 -3.64 -37.20 5.29
N GLU A 375 -2.98 -37.17 4.13
CA GLU A 375 -2.16 -36.05 3.71
C GLU A 375 -3.01 -34.82 3.43
N ALA A 376 -4.20 -34.97 2.81
CA ALA A 376 -5.18 -33.91 2.62
C ALA A 376 -5.56 -33.23 3.95
N PHE A 377 -5.83 -34.03 4.98
CA PHE A 377 -6.15 -33.52 6.31
C PHE A 377 -4.99 -32.75 6.93
N VAL A 378 -3.76 -33.30 6.87
CA VAL A 378 -2.57 -32.66 7.46
C VAL A 378 -2.29 -31.31 6.81
N ARG A 379 -2.27 -31.26 5.47
CA ARG A 379 -1.98 -30.03 4.70
C ARG A 379 -3.07 -28.96 4.90
N ALA A 380 -4.33 -29.33 4.79
CA ALA A 380 -5.44 -28.39 4.99
C ALA A 380 -5.50 -27.86 6.43
N ARG A 381 -5.19 -28.71 7.44
CA ARG A 381 -5.08 -28.29 8.84
C ARG A 381 -3.94 -27.28 9.02
N GLU A 382 -2.77 -27.51 8.40
CA GLU A 382 -1.66 -26.56 8.45
C GLU A 382 -2.05 -25.19 7.90
N VAL A 383 -2.78 -25.15 6.78
CA VAL A 383 -3.33 -23.89 6.25
C VAL A 383 -4.22 -23.23 7.28
N LEU A 384 -5.22 -23.94 7.82
CA LEU A 384 -6.17 -23.38 8.79
C LEU A 384 -5.51 -22.84 10.07
N THR A 385 -4.36 -23.39 10.48
CA THR A 385 -3.65 -22.91 11.68
C THR A 385 -2.97 -21.56 11.51
N ARG A 386 -2.75 -21.11 10.26
CA ARG A 386 -2.14 -19.82 9.93
C ARG A 386 -3.14 -18.67 9.94
N PHE A 387 -4.44 -18.96 9.99
CA PHE A 387 -5.50 -17.95 9.94
C PHE A 387 -6.23 -17.87 11.28
N GLU A 388 -6.51 -16.66 11.69
CA GLU A 388 -7.34 -16.39 12.85
C GLU A 388 -8.79 -16.84 12.65
N ASP A 389 -9.56 -16.92 13.72
CA ASP A 389 -10.96 -17.31 13.65
C ASP A 389 -11.77 -16.20 12.96
N SER A 390 -12.37 -16.55 11.83
CA SER A 390 -13.15 -15.66 10.98
C SER A 390 -14.27 -16.44 10.27
N PRO A 391 -15.31 -15.77 9.75
CA PRO A 391 -16.34 -16.44 8.95
C PRO A 391 -15.77 -17.23 7.77
N GLU A 392 -14.73 -16.72 7.11
CA GLU A 392 -14.06 -17.34 5.99
C GLU A 392 -13.30 -18.61 6.43
N ARG A 393 -12.59 -18.54 7.57
CA ARG A 393 -11.93 -19.72 8.15
C ARG A 393 -12.93 -20.79 8.56
N GLN A 394 -14.09 -20.41 9.12
CA GLN A 394 -15.16 -21.34 9.46
C GLN A 394 -15.77 -21.98 8.20
N GLN A 395 -15.87 -21.25 7.10
CA GLN A 395 -16.30 -21.80 5.81
C GLN A 395 -15.28 -22.79 5.26
N ALA A 396 -13.99 -22.49 5.34
CA ALA A 396 -12.92 -23.38 4.93
C ALA A 396 -12.85 -24.67 5.80
N LEU A 397 -13.11 -24.53 7.11
CA LEU A 397 -13.23 -25.67 8.03
C LEU A 397 -14.41 -26.58 7.66
N ARG A 398 -15.55 -26.02 7.30
CA ARG A 398 -16.71 -26.79 6.81
C ARG A 398 -16.36 -27.54 5.53
N LEU A 399 -15.73 -26.88 4.56
CA LEU A 399 -15.28 -27.53 3.33
C LEU A 399 -14.36 -28.73 3.64
N LEU A 400 -13.39 -28.58 4.55
CA LEU A 400 -12.50 -29.65 4.97
C LEU A 400 -13.29 -30.80 5.61
N ALA A 401 -14.21 -30.47 6.52
CA ALA A 401 -15.05 -31.45 7.22
C ALA A 401 -15.93 -32.24 6.27
N ASP A 402 -16.60 -31.57 5.33
CA ASP A 402 -17.51 -32.18 4.36
C ASP A 402 -16.74 -33.07 3.36
N ARG A 403 -15.60 -32.61 2.86
CA ARG A 403 -14.79 -33.35 1.86
C ARG A 403 -14.12 -34.61 2.45
N LEU A 404 -13.77 -34.57 3.73
CA LEU A 404 -13.13 -35.70 4.43
C LEU A 404 -14.06 -36.43 5.38
N ASP A 405 -15.36 -36.14 5.39
CA ASP A 405 -16.35 -36.76 6.28
C ASP A 405 -15.83 -36.85 7.74
N LEU A 406 -15.48 -35.69 8.31
CA LEU A 406 -14.87 -35.61 9.63
C LEU A 406 -15.93 -35.60 10.74
N PRO A 407 -15.80 -36.46 11.78
CA PRO A 407 -16.63 -36.38 12.97
C PRO A 407 -16.59 -35.02 13.65
N ARG A 408 -17.68 -34.62 14.33
CA ARG A 408 -17.78 -33.32 15.01
C ARG A 408 -16.68 -33.12 16.08
N GLU A 409 -16.27 -34.19 16.73
CA GLU A 409 -15.18 -34.15 17.71
C GLU A 409 -13.85 -33.78 17.07
N THR A 410 -13.57 -34.27 15.87
CA THR A 410 -12.37 -33.93 15.10
C THR A 410 -12.41 -32.48 14.62
N GLN A 411 -13.61 -31.97 14.21
CA GLN A 411 -13.80 -30.59 13.83
C GLN A 411 -13.53 -29.63 15.00
N ALA A 412 -13.98 -29.99 16.22
CA ALA A 412 -13.69 -29.23 17.43
C ALA A 412 -12.19 -29.14 17.74
N GLY A 413 -11.43 -30.22 17.42
CA GLY A 413 -9.96 -30.24 17.55
C GLY A 413 -9.22 -29.37 16.51
N LEU A 414 -9.89 -28.93 15.45
CA LEU A 414 -9.38 -27.98 14.44
C LEU A 414 -9.72 -26.52 14.77
N ALA A 415 -10.47 -26.28 15.84
CA ALA A 415 -10.59 -24.93 16.40
C ALA A 415 -9.17 -24.36 16.66
N PRO A 416 -8.94 -23.05 16.46
CA PRO A 416 -7.63 -22.48 16.72
C PRO A 416 -7.23 -22.85 18.15
N ARG A 417 -6.17 -23.65 18.27
CA ARG A 417 -5.63 -23.98 19.58
C ARG A 417 -5.15 -22.68 20.20
N ARG A 418 -5.68 -22.33 21.35
CA ARG A 418 -4.94 -21.49 22.31
C ARG A 418 -3.65 -22.24 22.57
N SER A 419 -2.56 -21.78 21.97
CA SER A 419 -1.27 -22.49 22.07
C SER A 419 -0.79 -22.44 23.52
N ALA A 420 -0.78 -23.59 24.16
CA ALA A 420 -0.06 -23.80 25.39
C ALA A 420 1.31 -24.40 25.04
N ALA A 421 2.16 -23.69 24.33
CA ALA A 421 3.61 -23.96 24.23
C ALA A 421 4.29 -22.96 23.28
N GLY A 422 5.02 -21.99 23.79
CA GLY A 422 6.33 -21.57 23.28
C GLY A 422 6.39 -20.72 22.00
N ILE A 423 5.28 -20.18 21.47
CA ILE A 423 5.25 -19.05 20.55
C ILE A 423 4.40 -17.99 21.26
N ALA A 424 4.85 -16.76 21.30
CA ALA A 424 4.11 -15.67 21.93
C ALA A 424 2.62 -15.77 21.51
N PRO A 425 1.67 -15.78 22.45
CA PRO A 425 0.27 -16.03 22.15
C PRO A 425 -0.17 -15.02 21.11
N ALA A 426 -0.69 -15.50 19.97
CA ALA A 426 -1.43 -14.66 19.05
C ALA A 426 -2.58 -14.07 19.88
N VAL A 427 -2.45 -12.81 20.25
CA VAL A 427 -3.40 -12.07 21.08
C VAL A 427 -4.71 -12.06 20.31
N SER A 428 -5.84 -12.39 20.93
CA SER A 428 -7.14 -12.38 20.24
C SER A 428 -7.38 -10.98 19.64
N PRO A 429 -8.12 -10.85 18.53
CA PRO A 429 -8.43 -9.53 17.97
C PRO A 429 -8.99 -8.57 19.02
N LYS A 430 -9.84 -9.02 19.93
CA LYS A 430 -10.32 -8.21 21.07
C LYS A 430 -9.23 -7.83 22.08
N LEU A 431 -8.20 -8.69 22.25
CA LEU A 431 -7.06 -8.39 23.12
C LEU A 431 -6.02 -7.53 22.38
N LEU A 432 -5.88 -7.69 21.04
CA LEU A 432 -5.09 -6.78 20.20
C LEU A 432 -5.76 -5.41 20.14
N GLU A 433 -7.08 -5.35 19.90
CA GLU A 433 -7.87 -4.11 19.96
C GLU A 433 -7.81 -3.48 21.36
N ALA A 434 -7.89 -4.27 22.43
CA ALA A 434 -7.74 -3.78 23.78
C ALA A 434 -6.31 -3.34 24.09
N GLY A 435 -5.30 -4.03 23.55
CA GLY A 435 -3.88 -3.66 23.66
C GLY A 435 -3.55 -2.40 22.87
N ASP A 436 -4.02 -2.32 21.64
CA ASP A 436 -3.92 -1.15 20.76
C ASP A 436 -4.65 0.05 21.39
N ARG A 437 -5.85 -0.18 21.92
CA ARG A 437 -6.61 0.86 22.61
C ARG A 437 -5.87 1.38 23.85
N LEU A 438 -5.31 0.49 24.68
CA LEU A 438 -4.54 0.88 25.86
C LEU A 438 -3.32 1.73 25.49
N GLU A 439 -2.59 1.36 24.42
CA GLU A 439 -1.45 2.12 23.93
C GLU A 439 -1.86 3.50 23.43
N ARG A 440 -2.93 3.58 22.65
CA ARG A 440 -3.47 4.84 22.13
C ARG A 440 -3.97 5.75 23.26
N ASP A 441 -4.72 5.20 24.22
CA ASP A 441 -5.22 5.97 25.36
C ASP A 441 -4.05 6.49 26.23
N ALA A 442 -3.02 5.69 26.46
CA ALA A 442 -1.82 6.10 27.20
C ALA A 442 -1.00 7.17 26.45
N LEU A 443 -0.81 7.01 25.15
CA LEU A 443 -0.14 8.00 24.29
C LEU A 443 -0.96 9.30 24.21
N ALA A 444 -2.29 9.20 24.09
CA ALA A 444 -3.19 10.35 24.08
C ALA A 444 -3.09 11.13 25.40
N GLY A 445 -3.11 10.43 26.54
CA GLY A 445 -2.91 11.03 27.86
C GLY A 445 -1.54 11.70 27.99
N ALA A 446 -0.46 11.03 27.58
CA ALA A 446 0.89 11.60 27.59
C ALA A 446 1.04 12.83 26.69
N SER A 447 0.30 12.89 25.58
CA SER A 447 0.23 14.05 24.69
C SER A 447 -0.53 15.22 25.30
N ALA A 448 -1.58 14.95 26.10
CA ALA A 448 -2.42 15.97 26.72
C ALA A 448 -1.84 16.49 28.04
N HIS A 449 -1.02 15.69 28.73
CA HIS A 449 -0.46 15.97 30.06
C HIS A 449 1.08 15.97 30.05
N PRO A 450 1.72 17.03 29.50
CA PRO A 450 3.19 17.11 29.42
C PRO A 450 3.88 17.13 30.81
N GLU A 451 3.18 17.44 31.88
CA GLU A 451 3.66 17.35 33.26
C GLU A 451 3.98 15.91 33.69
N LEU A 452 3.44 14.91 33.01
CA LEU A 452 3.74 13.48 33.25
C LEU A 452 4.89 12.94 32.39
N ARG A 453 5.66 13.83 31.75
CA ARG A 453 6.74 13.45 30.84
C ARG A 453 7.79 12.53 31.49
N ASP A 454 8.15 12.79 32.74
CA ASP A 454 9.14 11.98 33.43
C ASP A 454 8.65 10.54 33.66
N LEU A 455 7.39 10.37 34.06
CA LEU A 455 6.75 9.06 34.21
C LEU A 455 6.61 8.35 32.85
N PHE A 456 6.27 9.11 31.81
CA PHE A 456 6.16 8.57 30.46
C PHE A 456 7.53 8.15 29.89
N ALA A 457 8.62 8.86 30.24
CA ALA A 457 9.97 8.53 29.82
C ALA A 457 10.49 7.21 30.41
N GLU A 458 9.98 6.78 31.58
CA GLU A 458 10.30 5.49 32.19
C GLU A 458 9.82 4.29 31.32
N LEU A 459 8.80 4.48 30.50
CA LEU A 459 8.32 3.45 29.58
C LEU A 459 9.27 3.33 28.37
N SER A 460 9.97 2.21 28.24
CA SER A 460 10.81 1.92 27.06
C SER A 460 9.97 1.64 25.80
N PRO A 461 10.54 1.68 24.58
CA PRO A 461 9.83 1.31 23.34
C PRO A 461 9.17 -0.07 23.40
N ASP A 462 9.71 -1.01 24.18
CA ASP A 462 9.19 -2.38 24.30
C ASP A 462 7.84 -2.48 25.03
N HIS A 463 7.35 -1.39 25.61
CA HIS A 463 6.01 -1.32 26.18
C HIS A 463 4.92 -1.22 25.08
N PHE A 464 5.31 -0.90 23.85
CA PHE A 464 4.42 -0.69 22.72
C PHE A 464 4.60 -1.77 21.65
N ASP A 465 3.50 -2.34 21.20
CA ASP A 465 3.49 -3.43 20.23
C ASP A 465 3.66 -2.91 18.79
N SER A 466 3.02 -1.77 18.48
CA SER A 466 3.06 -1.13 17.18
C SER A 466 4.32 -0.30 16.98
N ASP A 467 4.98 -0.44 15.83
CA ASP A 467 6.11 0.40 15.43
C ASP A 467 5.71 1.88 15.36
N LEU A 468 4.50 2.17 14.89
CA LEU A 468 3.96 3.52 14.82
C LEU A 468 3.75 4.12 16.22
N HIS A 469 3.32 3.33 17.21
CA HIS A 469 3.20 3.77 18.61
C HIS A 469 4.56 4.01 19.28
N ARG A 470 5.59 3.22 18.95
CA ARG A 470 6.98 3.45 19.40
C ARG A 470 7.49 4.79 18.88
N ARG A 471 7.29 5.07 17.61
CA ARG A 471 7.66 6.33 16.96
C ARG A 471 6.88 7.52 17.54
N ALA A 472 5.59 7.35 17.84
CA ALA A 472 4.79 8.36 18.50
C ALA A 472 5.34 8.65 19.91
N ARG A 473 5.71 7.61 20.70
CA ARG A 473 6.37 7.78 21.98
C ARG A 473 7.67 8.59 21.87
N GLU A 474 8.55 8.21 20.93
CA GLU A 474 9.81 8.92 20.69
C GLU A 474 9.55 10.38 20.33
N HIS A 475 8.61 10.64 19.43
CA HIS A 475 8.26 12.01 19.02
C HIS A 475 7.68 12.85 20.17
N LEU A 476 6.85 12.27 21.04
CA LEU A 476 6.31 12.96 22.23
C LEU A 476 7.40 13.29 23.26
N LEU A 477 8.46 12.49 23.34
CA LEU A 477 9.62 12.76 24.22
C LEU A 477 10.63 13.70 23.56
N GLU A 478 10.93 13.50 22.29
CA GLU A 478 11.89 14.28 21.52
C GLU A 478 11.27 14.61 20.15
N PRO A 479 10.61 15.77 20.02
CA PRO A 479 10.00 16.16 18.75
C PRO A 479 11.02 16.24 17.62
N GLY A 480 10.74 15.51 16.53
CA GLY A 480 11.57 15.43 15.33
C GLY A 480 10.72 15.44 14.05
N GLU A 481 11.32 15.08 12.93
CA GLU A 481 10.58 14.93 11.67
C GLU A 481 9.50 13.85 11.80
N ALA A 482 8.27 14.17 11.39
CA ALA A 482 7.13 13.27 11.37
C ALA A 482 6.67 13.03 9.94
N ASP A 483 6.55 11.78 9.53
CA ASP A 483 5.92 11.44 8.28
C ASP A 483 4.38 11.50 8.41
N ARG A 484 3.69 11.31 7.27
CA ARG A 484 2.23 11.44 7.20
C ARG A 484 1.50 10.50 8.18
N ASP A 485 1.97 9.26 8.32
CA ASP A 485 1.32 8.27 9.19
C ASP A 485 1.45 8.67 10.67
N LEU A 486 2.61 9.20 11.06
CA LEU A 486 2.85 9.69 12.40
C LEU A 486 2.05 10.98 12.68
N ILE A 487 1.99 11.93 11.74
CA ILE A 487 1.17 13.15 11.85
C ILE A 487 -0.31 12.78 12.05
N GLN A 488 -0.81 11.83 11.28
CA GLN A 488 -2.19 11.36 11.42
C GLN A 488 -2.45 10.74 12.79
N LEU A 489 -1.54 9.88 13.28
CA LEU A 489 -1.66 9.30 14.63
C LEU A 489 -1.62 10.38 15.70
N LEU A 490 -0.69 11.33 15.64
CA LEU A 490 -0.59 12.42 16.61
C LEU A 490 -1.87 13.28 16.65
N ALA A 491 -2.49 13.54 15.47
CA ALA A 491 -3.77 14.24 15.39
C ALA A 491 -4.92 13.42 15.99
N GLU A 492 -4.93 12.09 15.80
CA GLU A 492 -5.88 11.19 16.45
C GLU A 492 -5.71 11.22 17.97
N LEU A 493 -4.47 11.05 18.46
CA LEU A 493 -4.17 11.02 19.90
C LEU A 493 -4.61 12.31 20.60
N ASP A 494 -4.35 13.46 19.96
CA ASP A 494 -4.77 14.76 20.46
C ASP A 494 -6.30 14.89 20.53
N ALA A 495 -7.01 14.48 19.49
CA ALA A 495 -8.47 14.48 19.48
C ALA A 495 -9.08 13.49 20.48
N ARG A 496 -8.43 12.35 20.68
CA ARG A 496 -8.86 11.24 21.52
C ARG A 496 -8.80 11.58 23.02
N ALA A 497 -7.76 12.28 23.46
CA ALA A 497 -7.62 12.69 24.87
C ALA A 497 -8.84 13.48 25.33
N ASP A 498 -9.29 14.44 24.53
CA ASP A 498 -10.47 15.25 24.83
C ASP A 498 -11.78 14.45 24.70
N ALA A 499 -11.91 13.63 23.65
CA ALA A 499 -13.14 12.87 23.39
C ALA A 499 -13.42 11.80 24.45
N GLU A 500 -12.39 11.13 24.95
CA GLU A 500 -12.49 10.09 25.99
C GLU A 500 -12.37 10.68 27.40
N GLY A 501 -12.11 11.99 27.55
CA GLY A 501 -11.96 12.67 28.84
C GLY A 501 -10.78 12.14 29.66
N ILE A 502 -9.64 11.90 29.01
CA ILE A 502 -8.44 11.35 29.66
C ILE A 502 -7.76 12.47 30.45
N ASP A 503 -7.99 12.50 31.75
CA ASP A 503 -7.35 13.43 32.66
C ASP A 503 -5.99 12.94 33.18
N GLU A 504 -5.33 13.75 34.03
CA GLU A 504 -4.01 13.43 34.58
C GLU A 504 -4.02 12.11 35.39
N ALA A 505 -5.07 11.88 36.19
CA ALA A 505 -5.18 10.68 37.02
C ALA A 505 -5.36 9.43 36.16
N THR A 506 -6.25 9.51 35.13
CA THR A 506 -6.46 8.45 34.16
C THR A 506 -5.17 8.18 33.37
N THR A 507 -4.43 9.22 32.97
CA THR A 507 -3.15 9.05 32.26
C THR A 507 -2.15 8.28 33.11
N LYS A 508 -1.97 8.62 34.39
CA LYS A 508 -1.10 7.88 35.32
C LYS A 508 -1.47 6.40 35.38
N GLU A 509 -2.77 6.12 35.52
CA GLU A 509 -3.27 4.74 35.57
C GLU A 509 -2.98 3.97 34.26
N LEU A 510 -3.16 4.60 33.09
CA LEU A 510 -2.88 3.99 31.79
C LEU A 510 -1.39 3.69 31.60
N LEU A 511 -0.50 4.60 31.99
CA LEU A 511 0.96 4.39 31.95
C LEU A 511 1.38 3.22 32.85
N LEU A 512 0.84 3.14 34.06
CA LEU A 512 1.09 2.03 34.98
C LEU A 512 0.56 0.70 34.44
N LYS A 513 -0.61 0.68 33.78
CA LYS A 513 -1.16 -0.51 33.11
C LYS A 513 -0.29 -0.98 31.95
N LEU A 514 0.32 -0.08 31.18
CA LEU A 514 1.29 -0.44 30.15
C LEU A 514 2.52 -1.11 30.75
N HIS A 515 3.05 -0.56 31.86
CA HIS A 515 4.19 -1.13 32.57
C HIS A 515 3.83 -2.53 33.12
N GLU A 516 2.69 -2.66 33.79
CA GLU A 516 2.21 -3.95 34.31
C GLU A 516 2.03 -4.99 33.19
N ARG A 517 1.51 -4.57 32.03
CA ARG A 517 1.36 -5.44 30.85
C ARG A 517 2.71 -6.00 30.38
N ARG A 518 3.75 -5.18 30.34
CA ARG A 518 5.09 -5.58 29.97
C ARG A 518 5.67 -6.57 30.98
N LEU A 519 5.64 -6.25 32.27
CA LEU A 519 6.16 -7.13 33.30
C LEU A 519 5.48 -8.51 33.32
N ARG A 520 4.17 -8.56 33.06
CA ARG A 520 3.44 -9.82 32.92
C ARG A 520 3.89 -10.64 31.71
N ARG A 521 4.30 -9.99 30.61
CA ARG A 521 4.86 -10.68 29.44
C ARG A 521 6.25 -11.23 29.72
N GLU A 522 7.11 -10.45 30.35
CA GLU A 522 8.44 -10.88 30.76
C GLU A 522 8.36 -12.08 31.73
N LEU A 523 7.42 -12.08 32.67
CA LEU A 523 7.18 -13.19 33.58
C LEU A 523 6.86 -14.52 32.90
N GLN A 524 6.25 -14.50 31.70
CA GLN A 524 5.93 -15.73 30.96
C GLN A 524 7.15 -16.41 30.35
N THR A 525 8.25 -15.69 30.18
CA THR A 525 9.48 -16.17 29.53
C THR A 525 10.71 -16.12 30.45
N ALA A 526 10.58 -15.58 31.67
CA ALA A 526 11.66 -15.40 32.61
C ALA A 526 12.12 -16.73 33.26
N ASP A 527 13.43 -16.82 33.55
CA ASP A 527 13.97 -17.88 34.39
C ASP A 527 13.61 -17.66 35.89
N PHE A 528 14.04 -18.57 36.76
CA PHE A 528 13.62 -18.58 38.16
C PHE A 528 14.11 -17.34 38.95
N GLU A 529 15.33 -16.85 38.71
CA GLU A 529 15.86 -15.67 39.41
C GLU A 529 15.14 -14.38 38.95
N ARG A 530 14.97 -14.22 37.63
CA ARG A 530 14.28 -13.08 37.05
C ARG A 530 12.79 -13.04 37.39
N THR A 531 12.16 -14.20 37.54
CA THR A 531 10.74 -14.30 37.95
C THR A 531 10.51 -13.63 39.32
N LYS A 532 11.41 -13.81 40.27
CA LYS A 532 11.27 -13.20 41.60
C LYS A 532 11.39 -11.68 41.57
N GLU A 533 12.37 -11.17 40.84
CA GLU A 533 12.55 -9.72 40.66
C GLU A 533 11.33 -9.05 40.03
N LEU A 534 10.78 -9.68 38.96
CA LEU A 534 9.60 -9.19 38.25
C LEU A 534 8.33 -9.24 39.11
N GLN A 535 8.21 -10.23 40.01
CA GLN A 535 7.10 -10.31 40.95
C GLN A 535 7.17 -9.20 42.00
N ASP A 536 8.35 -8.92 42.54
CA ASP A 536 8.56 -7.82 43.50
C ASP A 536 8.30 -6.45 42.86
N GLU A 537 8.67 -6.28 41.58
CA GLU A 537 8.40 -5.07 40.81
C GLU A 537 6.90 -4.89 40.51
N LEU A 538 6.20 -5.96 40.20
CA LEU A 538 4.75 -6.00 39.98
C LEU A 538 3.97 -5.64 41.28
N GLU A 539 4.43 -6.11 42.42
CA GLU A 539 3.83 -5.76 43.73
C GLU A 539 4.02 -4.28 44.06
N ARG A 540 5.21 -3.72 43.80
CA ARG A 540 5.48 -2.28 44.00
C ARG A 540 4.60 -1.42 43.11
N LEU A 541 4.46 -1.79 41.83
CA LEU A 541 3.58 -1.10 40.85
C LEU A 541 2.12 -1.12 41.31
N ARG A 542 1.62 -2.24 41.79
CA ARG A 542 0.24 -2.36 42.29
C ARG A 542 0.01 -1.53 43.55
N SER A 543 0.98 -1.50 44.44
CA SER A 543 0.92 -0.66 45.65
C SER A 543 0.94 0.82 45.28
N ALA A 544 1.72 1.23 44.27
CA ALA A 544 1.73 2.59 43.75
C ALA A 544 0.39 2.97 43.09
N ALA A 545 -0.20 2.06 42.33
CA ALA A 545 -1.51 2.27 41.70
C ALA A 545 -2.65 2.40 42.71
N THR A 546 -2.60 1.64 43.80
CA THR A 546 -3.61 1.71 44.88
C THR A 546 -3.54 3.02 45.69
N ASN A 547 -2.37 3.67 45.74
CA ASN A 547 -2.18 4.96 46.41
C ASN A 547 -2.56 6.18 45.56
N LEU A 548 -2.91 5.96 44.26
CA LEU A 548 -3.36 7.01 43.33
C LEU A 548 -4.91 7.11 43.25
N VAL A 549 -5.63 6.17 43.85
CA VAL A 549 -7.09 6.17 44.04
C VAL A 549 -7.38 6.63 45.47
#